data_7af6fd5ed673fcbe37644bd854088af9
#
_entry.id   7af6fd5ed673fcbe37644bd854088af9
#
_cell.length_a   1.000
_cell.length_b   1.000
_cell.length_c   1.000
_cell.angle_alpha   90.00
_cell.angle_beta   90.00
_cell.angle_gamma   90.00
#
_symmetry.space_group_name_H-M   'P 1'
#
loop_
_entity.id
_entity.type
_entity.pdbx_description
1 polymer ?
#
loop_
_entity_poly.entity_id
_entity_poly.type
_entity_poly.pdbx_seq_one_letter_code
_entity_poly.pdbx_strand_id
1 'polypeptide(L)'
;MAKLEKYNEKRDFEKTAEPKGAEKKRKAKKLHYVVQHHLARRDHYDFRLEWDGVLLSWAIPKGPSFNPADKRLAIRVEDHPFDYKDFEGTIPKGEYGGGTVMLWDEGYWEPIADVEVGLEEGSLKFEIFGERLKGK
;
A
#
# COMPACT_ATOMS: atom_id res chain seq x y z
N MET A 1 -6.52 13.87 13.93
CA MET A 1 -6.86 13.69 12.52
C MET A 1 -7.16 12.23 12.21
N ALA A 2 -8.17 11.99 11.42
CA ALA A 2 -8.45 10.65 10.94
C ALA A 2 -7.34 10.21 9.98
N LYS A 3 -6.89 8.97 10.11
CA LYS A 3 -5.79 8.42 9.31
C LYS A 3 -6.06 8.43 7.81
N LEU A 4 -7.32 8.31 7.41
CA LEU A 4 -7.72 8.23 6.01
C LEU A 4 -8.27 9.53 5.44
N GLU A 5 -8.10 10.65 6.13
CA GLU A 5 -8.60 11.94 5.69
C GLU A 5 -8.03 12.33 4.33
N LYS A 6 -6.71 12.23 4.15
CA LYS A 6 -6.07 12.55 2.86
C LYS A 6 -6.55 11.65 1.73
N TYR A 7 -6.74 10.36 2.01
CA TYR A 7 -7.27 9.41 1.05
C TYR A 7 -8.66 9.86 0.58
N ASN A 8 -9.56 10.17 1.52
CA ASN A 8 -10.92 10.57 1.20
C ASN A 8 -11.01 11.92 0.48
N GLU A 9 -10.17 12.88 0.87
CA GLU A 9 -10.15 14.21 0.25
C GLU A 9 -9.80 14.19 -1.24
N LYS A 10 -8.96 13.24 -1.66
CA LYS A 10 -8.48 13.17 -3.04
C LYS A 10 -9.43 12.44 -3.98
N ARG A 11 -10.54 11.87 -3.49
CA ARG A 11 -11.37 10.98 -4.29
C ARG A 11 -12.83 11.39 -4.33
N ASP A 12 -13.47 11.11 -5.48
CA ASP A 12 -14.90 11.22 -5.67
C ASP A 12 -15.45 9.80 -5.84
N PHE A 13 -16.07 9.26 -4.80
CA PHE A 13 -16.52 7.87 -4.77
C PHE A 13 -17.74 7.60 -5.65
N GLU A 14 -18.31 8.63 -6.23
CA GLU A 14 -19.33 8.46 -7.28
C GLU A 14 -18.69 8.15 -8.62
N LYS A 15 -17.41 8.51 -8.83
CA LYS A 15 -16.70 8.35 -10.09
C LYS A 15 -15.68 7.22 -10.08
N THR A 16 -15.23 6.77 -8.93
CA THR A 16 -14.26 5.68 -8.82
C THR A 16 -14.85 4.50 -8.06
N ALA A 17 -14.44 3.27 -8.44
CA ALA A 17 -14.81 2.06 -7.73
C ALA A 17 -13.91 1.75 -6.53
N GLU A 18 -12.93 2.60 -6.25
CA GLU A 18 -12.09 2.45 -5.07
C GLU A 18 -12.94 2.46 -3.79
N PRO A 19 -12.58 1.69 -2.75
CA PRO A 19 -13.36 1.67 -1.52
C PRO A 19 -13.23 3.00 -0.77
N LYS A 20 -14.30 3.39 -0.07
CA LYS A 20 -14.29 4.55 0.81
C LYS A 20 -13.32 4.34 1.96
N GLY A 21 -12.66 5.42 2.38
CA GLY A 21 -11.73 5.36 3.48
C GLY A 21 -12.42 5.22 4.82
N ALA A 22 -12.31 4.03 5.40
CA ALA A 22 -12.76 3.74 6.75
C ALA A 22 -11.73 2.85 7.43
N GLU A 23 -11.41 3.15 8.68
CA GLU A 23 -10.52 2.32 9.47
C GLU A 23 -11.19 0.99 9.77
N LYS A 24 -10.42 -0.09 9.67
CA LYS A 24 -10.91 -1.45 9.93
C LYS A 24 -9.98 -2.13 10.92
N LYS A 25 -10.29 -1.98 12.19
CA LYS A 25 -9.54 -2.65 13.24
C LYS A 25 -9.92 -4.12 13.29
N ARG A 26 -8.93 -4.98 13.12
CA ARG A 26 -9.11 -6.42 13.05
C ARG A 26 -8.40 -7.11 14.23
N LYS A 27 -9.02 -8.16 14.73
CA LYS A 27 -8.38 -9.09 15.68
C LYS A 27 -7.61 -10.16 14.92
N ALA A 28 -6.75 -9.73 14.00
CA ALA A 28 -6.02 -10.65 13.17
C ALA A 28 -4.72 -11.10 13.82
N LYS A 29 -4.37 -12.36 13.63
CA LYS A 29 -3.10 -12.92 14.08
C LYS A 29 -1.95 -12.52 13.16
N LYS A 30 -2.25 -12.16 11.90
CA LYS A 30 -1.27 -11.82 10.88
C LYS A 30 -1.65 -10.49 10.23
N LEU A 31 -0.64 -9.67 9.97
CA LEU A 31 -0.80 -8.41 9.27
C LEU A 31 -0.66 -8.64 7.77
N HIS A 32 -1.57 -8.10 6.99
CA HIS A 32 -1.55 -8.27 5.53
C HIS A 32 -0.51 -7.36 4.86
N TYR A 33 0.01 -7.85 3.74
CA TYR A 33 0.94 -7.18 2.86
C TYR A 33 0.44 -7.33 1.42
N VAL A 34 0.46 -6.26 0.64
CA VAL A 34 0.15 -6.31 -0.78
C VAL A 34 1.08 -5.40 -1.59
N VAL A 35 1.27 -5.76 -2.85
CA VAL A 35 1.83 -4.89 -3.88
C VAL A 35 0.84 -4.84 -5.03
N GLN A 36 0.45 -3.63 -5.43
CA GLN A 36 -0.42 -3.41 -6.58
C GLN A 36 0.39 -2.75 -7.69
N HIS A 37 0.24 -3.26 -8.92
CA HIS A 37 0.85 -2.63 -10.09
C HIS A 37 -0.14 -1.61 -10.64
N HIS A 38 0.26 -0.36 -10.68
CA HIS A 38 -0.59 0.74 -11.10
C HIS A 38 -0.13 1.26 -12.46
N LEU A 39 -0.89 0.91 -13.50
CA LEU A 39 -0.68 1.40 -14.87
C LEU A 39 -1.33 2.77 -14.97
N ALA A 40 -0.63 3.78 -14.48
CA ALA A 40 -1.05 5.16 -14.49
C ALA A 40 -0.29 5.92 -15.57
N ARG A 41 -0.37 7.26 -15.55
CA ARG A 41 0.40 8.11 -16.46
C ARG A 41 1.89 7.77 -16.42
N ARG A 42 2.39 7.44 -15.22
CA ARG A 42 3.69 6.81 -15.01
C ARG A 42 3.44 5.51 -14.29
N ASP A 43 3.84 4.40 -14.88
CA ASP A 43 3.68 3.11 -14.25
C ASP A 43 4.50 3.06 -12.96
N HIS A 44 3.90 2.52 -11.93
CA HIS A 44 4.57 2.32 -10.65
C HIS A 44 3.94 1.16 -9.91
N TYR A 45 4.57 0.77 -8.83
CA TYR A 45 4.05 -0.25 -7.93
C TYR A 45 3.76 0.42 -6.59
N ASP A 46 2.62 0.07 -6.00
CA ASP A 46 2.24 0.53 -4.67
C ASP A 46 2.44 -0.59 -3.67
N PHE A 47 3.31 -0.34 -2.70
CA PHE A 47 3.66 -1.27 -1.64
C PHE A 47 2.88 -0.90 -0.39
N ARG A 48 2.15 -1.86 0.19
CA ARG A 48 1.26 -1.57 1.31
C ARG A 48 1.41 -2.58 2.44
N LEU A 49 1.43 -2.08 3.67
CA LEU A 49 1.53 -2.87 4.89
C LEU A 49 0.38 -2.50 5.83
N GLU A 50 -0.37 -3.52 6.26
CA GLU A 50 -1.45 -3.31 7.23
C GLU A 50 -0.87 -2.93 8.59
N TRP A 51 -1.35 -1.82 9.14
CA TRP A 51 -0.97 -1.39 10.49
C TRP A 51 -2.05 -0.50 11.08
N ASP A 52 -2.47 -0.81 12.30
CA ASP A 52 -3.40 0.01 13.09
C ASP A 52 -4.66 0.43 12.32
N GLY A 53 -5.27 -0.51 11.62
CA GLY A 53 -6.55 -0.34 10.94
C GLY A 53 -6.50 0.26 9.54
N VAL A 54 -5.32 0.50 9.00
CA VAL A 54 -5.12 1.07 7.66
C VAL A 54 -4.02 0.32 6.91
N LEU A 55 -3.80 0.67 5.65
CA LEU A 55 -2.65 0.23 4.86
C LEU A 55 -1.66 1.38 4.73
N LEU A 56 -0.52 1.25 5.41
CA LEU A 56 0.62 2.13 5.18
C LEU A 56 1.09 1.92 3.75
N SER A 57 1.36 2.99 3.00
CA SER A 57 1.56 2.89 1.56
C SER A 57 2.77 3.64 1.06
N TRP A 58 3.46 3.06 0.08
CA TRP A 58 4.61 3.64 -0.62
C TRP A 58 4.48 3.39 -2.11
N ALA A 59 4.78 4.42 -2.91
CA ALA A 59 4.90 4.27 -4.35
C ALA A 59 6.34 3.94 -4.71
N ILE A 60 6.54 2.88 -5.48
CA ILE A 60 7.85 2.43 -5.95
C ILE A 60 7.88 2.52 -7.47
N PRO A 61 8.47 3.57 -8.06
CA PRO A 61 8.41 3.78 -9.52
C PRO A 61 8.95 2.62 -10.35
N LYS A 62 10.03 1.99 -9.90
CA LYS A 62 10.64 0.85 -10.62
C LYS A 62 10.18 -0.51 -10.10
N GLY A 63 9.28 -0.51 -9.10
CA GLY A 63 8.82 -1.72 -8.45
C GLY A 63 9.85 -2.35 -7.51
N PRO A 64 9.42 -3.34 -6.72
CA PRO A 64 10.33 -4.07 -5.85
C PRO A 64 11.27 -4.96 -6.65
N SER A 65 12.42 -5.29 -6.08
CA SER A 65 13.42 -6.15 -6.70
C SER A 65 13.54 -7.48 -5.96
N PHE A 66 13.77 -8.56 -6.68
CA PHE A 66 14.11 -9.86 -6.09
C PHE A 66 15.58 -9.94 -5.67
N ASN A 67 16.42 -8.98 -6.08
CA ASN A 67 17.82 -8.96 -5.75
C ASN A 67 18.04 -8.11 -4.49
N PRO A 68 18.49 -8.69 -3.36
CA PRO A 68 18.71 -7.94 -2.12
C PRO A 68 19.74 -6.81 -2.22
N ALA A 69 20.60 -6.85 -3.22
CA ALA A 69 21.60 -5.79 -3.45
C ALA A 69 21.00 -4.55 -4.11
N ASP A 70 19.83 -4.67 -4.74
CA ASP A 70 19.17 -3.54 -5.39
C ASP A 70 18.50 -2.64 -4.36
N LYS A 71 18.63 -1.33 -4.57
CA LYS A 71 17.90 -0.32 -3.82
C LYS A 71 16.87 0.31 -4.73
N ARG A 72 15.64 0.39 -4.25
CA ARG A 72 14.54 1.01 -4.99
C ARG A 72 14.00 2.20 -4.23
N LEU A 73 13.75 3.29 -4.95
CA LEU A 73 13.08 4.45 -4.37
C LEU A 73 11.65 4.05 -3.98
N ALA A 74 11.28 4.32 -2.74
CA ALA A 74 9.93 4.13 -2.23
C ALA A 74 9.48 5.45 -1.59
N ILE A 75 8.44 6.04 -2.13
CA ILE A 75 7.94 7.34 -1.69
C ILE A 75 6.70 7.12 -0.84
N ARG A 76 6.73 7.60 0.41
CA ARG A 76 5.57 7.50 1.30
C ARG A 76 4.39 8.29 0.73
N VAL A 77 3.25 7.64 0.63
CA VAL A 77 2.00 8.26 0.18
C VAL A 77 0.95 8.12 1.29
N GLU A 78 -0.24 8.68 1.09
CA GLU A 78 -1.31 8.62 2.08
C GLU A 78 -1.68 7.19 2.43
N ASP A 79 -2.12 6.98 3.67
CA ASP A 79 -2.64 5.69 4.11
C ASP A 79 -3.89 5.34 3.30
N HIS A 80 -4.09 4.07 3.04
CA HIS A 80 -5.25 3.55 2.31
C HIS A 80 -6.11 2.69 3.23
N PRO A 81 -7.42 2.53 2.94
CA PRO A 81 -8.26 1.65 3.73
C PRO A 81 -7.86 0.19 3.53
N PHE A 82 -8.08 -0.63 4.55
CA PHE A 82 -7.73 -2.05 4.51
C PHE A 82 -8.32 -2.76 3.28
N ASP A 83 -9.56 -2.44 2.93
CA ASP A 83 -10.23 -3.08 1.80
C ASP A 83 -9.59 -2.76 0.44
N TYR A 84 -8.73 -1.75 0.37
CA TYR A 84 -7.99 -1.43 -0.87
C TYR A 84 -7.02 -2.54 -1.27
N LYS A 85 -6.65 -3.42 -0.34
CA LYS A 85 -5.73 -4.53 -0.62
C LYS A 85 -6.24 -5.46 -1.73
N ASP A 86 -7.56 -5.56 -1.88
CA ASP A 86 -8.19 -6.40 -2.89
C ASP A 86 -8.62 -5.62 -4.13
N PHE A 87 -8.38 -4.31 -4.15
CA PHE A 87 -8.83 -3.49 -5.26
C PHE A 87 -8.06 -3.80 -6.53
N GLU A 88 -8.80 -4.18 -7.55
CA GLU A 88 -8.33 -4.27 -8.94
C GLU A 88 -9.39 -3.59 -9.81
N GLY A 89 -8.96 -2.78 -10.75
CA GLY A 89 -9.88 -2.09 -11.63
C GLY A 89 -9.26 -0.88 -12.28
N THR A 90 -10.09 -0.16 -13.03
CA THR A 90 -9.66 1.05 -13.73
C THR A 90 -10.22 2.28 -13.03
N ILE A 91 -9.32 3.17 -12.64
CA ILE A 91 -9.67 4.48 -12.10
C ILE A 91 -9.84 5.41 -13.29
N PRO A 92 -10.99 6.12 -13.42
CA PRO A 92 -11.24 6.96 -14.58
C PRO A 92 -10.15 8.02 -14.80
N LYS A 93 -9.86 8.29 -16.06
CA LYS A 93 -8.95 9.36 -16.45
C LYS A 93 -9.49 10.70 -15.93
N GLY A 94 -8.62 11.47 -15.31
CA GLY A 94 -9.00 12.75 -14.71
C GLY A 94 -9.25 12.66 -13.20
N GLU A 95 -9.51 11.46 -12.66
CA GLU A 95 -9.57 11.26 -11.22
C GLU A 95 -8.18 11.05 -10.65
N TYR A 96 -8.00 11.33 -9.37
CA TYR A 96 -6.72 11.13 -8.70
C TYR A 96 -6.27 9.67 -8.82
N GLY A 97 -5.05 9.46 -9.31
CA GLY A 97 -4.51 8.13 -9.51
C GLY A 97 -5.11 7.39 -10.71
N GLY A 98 -5.64 8.13 -11.70
CA GLY A 98 -6.26 7.51 -12.90
C GLY A 98 -5.37 6.47 -13.55
N GLY A 99 -5.97 5.37 -14.00
CA GLY A 99 -5.30 4.24 -14.62
C GLY A 99 -5.82 2.90 -14.12
N THR A 100 -5.12 1.82 -14.46
CA THR A 100 -5.52 0.46 -14.09
C THR A 100 -4.67 -0.04 -12.93
N VAL A 101 -5.32 -0.59 -11.92
CA VAL A 101 -4.68 -1.18 -10.75
C VAL A 101 -4.86 -2.69 -10.80
N MET A 102 -3.74 -3.41 -10.67
CA MET A 102 -3.72 -4.87 -10.65
C MET A 102 -2.96 -5.37 -9.44
N LEU A 103 -3.47 -6.42 -8.80
CA LEU A 103 -2.76 -7.06 -7.70
C LEU A 103 -1.53 -7.80 -8.26
N TRP A 104 -0.35 -7.45 -7.76
CA TRP A 104 0.91 -8.06 -8.19
C TRP A 104 1.45 -9.07 -7.19
N ASP A 105 1.32 -8.80 -5.89
CA ASP A 105 1.73 -9.71 -4.82
C ASP A 105 0.88 -9.50 -3.58
N GLU A 106 0.73 -10.57 -2.79
CA GLU A 106 0.01 -10.51 -1.52
C GLU A 106 0.54 -11.54 -0.54
N GLY A 107 0.28 -11.31 0.71
CA GLY A 107 0.70 -12.19 1.79
C GLY A 107 0.64 -11.50 3.13
N TYR A 108 1.66 -11.72 3.93
CA TYR A 108 1.71 -11.21 5.30
C TYR A 108 3.06 -10.57 5.58
N TRP A 109 3.13 -9.80 6.64
CA TRP A 109 4.38 -9.22 7.09
C TRP A 109 4.48 -9.23 8.61
N GLU A 110 5.71 -9.15 9.10
CA GLU A 110 6.02 -9.06 10.53
C GLU A 110 7.03 -7.95 10.76
N PRO A 111 6.77 -7.03 11.72
CA PRO A 111 7.77 -6.03 12.06
C PRO A 111 8.95 -6.69 12.79
N ILE A 112 10.16 -6.24 12.49
CA ILE A 112 11.39 -6.68 13.18
C ILE A 112 11.73 -5.70 14.31
N ALA A 113 11.31 -4.45 14.18
CA ALA A 113 11.52 -3.41 15.17
C ALA A 113 10.21 -2.65 15.41
N ASP A 114 10.21 -1.72 16.36
CA ASP A 114 9.02 -0.94 16.71
C ASP A 114 8.54 -0.12 15.52
N VAL A 115 7.28 -0.36 15.09
CA VAL A 115 6.71 0.28 13.91
C VAL A 115 6.48 1.77 14.15
N GLU A 116 5.95 2.17 15.30
CA GLU A 116 5.66 3.58 15.59
C GLU A 116 6.94 4.41 15.60
N VAL A 117 8.00 3.90 16.25
CA VAL A 117 9.30 4.55 16.25
C VAL A 117 9.87 4.60 14.84
N GLY A 118 9.77 3.51 14.08
CA GLY A 118 10.23 3.46 12.69
C GLY A 118 9.53 4.47 11.79
N LEU A 119 8.23 4.65 11.95
CA LEU A 119 7.48 5.64 11.18
C LEU A 119 7.94 7.08 11.51
N GLU A 120 8.21 7.37 12.78
CA GLU A 120 8.73 8.67 13.17
C GLU A 120 10.11 8.93 12.60
N GLU A 121 10.97 7.92 12.59
CA GLU A 121 12.34 8.02 12.11
C GLU A 121 12.49 7.88 10.59
N GLY A 122 11.41 7.46 9.90
CA GLY A 122 11.44 7.22 8.46
C GLY A 122 12.18 5.92 8.07
N SER A 123 12.23 4.94 8.97
CA SER A 123 12.93 3.68 8.73
C SER A 123 12.16 2.52 9.36
N LEU A 124 11.60 1.66 8.52
CA LEU A 124 10.93 0.44 8.96
C LEU A 124 11.79 -0.78 8.64
N LYS A 125 11.84 -1.70 9.59
CA LYS A 125 12.48 -3.00 9.42
C LYS A 125 11.44 -4.08 9.60
N PHE A 126 11.34 -4.96 8.62
CA PHE A 126 10.29 -5.97 8.61
C PHE A 126 10.66 -7.15 7.73
N GLU A 127 9.89 -8.21 7.87
CA GLU A 127 9.97 -9.38 7.01
C GLU A 127 8.64 -9.58 6.31
N ILE A 128 8.66 -9.91 5.01
CA ILE A 128 7.47 -10.18 4.23
C ILE A 128 7.40 -11.64 3.80
N PHE A 129 6.17 -12.14 3.75
CA PHE A 129 5.84 -13.51 3.36
C PHE A 129 4.81 -13.44 2.23
N GLY A 130 5.24 -12.93 1.09
CA GLY A 130 4.41 -12.81 -0.11
C GLY A 130 4.47 -14.06 -0.96
N GLU A 131 3.68 -14.08 -2.02
CA GLU A 131 3.75 -15.17 -3.01
C GLU A 131 4.95 -15.02 -3.91
N ARG A 132 5.32 -13.75 -4.26
CA ARG A 132 6.48 -13.43 -5.11
C ARG A 132 7.69 -12.98 -4.32
N LEU A 133 7.48 -12.11 -3.31
CA LEU A 133 8.54 -11.54 -2.50
C LEU A 133 8.54 -12.19 -1.11
N LYS A 134 9.71 -12.63 -0.66
CA LYS A 134 9.89 -13.22 0.66
C LYS A 134 11.21 -12.74 1.24
N GLY A 135 11.22 -12.42 2.54
CA GLY A 135 12.42 -12.05 3.26
C GLY A 135 12.35 -10.67 3.89
N LYS A 136 13.50 -10.18 4.27
CA LYS A 136 13.62 -8.94 5.06
C LYS A 136 13.92 -7.72 4.21
#